data_6956e99b5a9f1fefb119dbbf09838e51
#
_entry.id   6956e99b5a9f1fefb119dbbf09838e51
#
_cell.length_a   1.000
_cell.length_b   1.000
_cell.length_c   1.000
_cell.angle_alpha   90.00
_cell.angle_beta   90.00
_cell.angle_gamma   90.00
#
_symmetry.space_group_name_H-M   'P 1'
#
loop_
_entity.id
_entity.type
_entity.pdbx_description
1 polymer ?
#
loop_
_entity_poly.entity_id
_entity_poly.type
_entity_poly.pdbx_seq_one_letter_code
_entity_poly.pdbx_strand_id
1 'polypeptide(L)'
;VIMRKKTTLILSILFPVIFYILFTSILELPEDVKPKFYKEYMYSMTVYSLLSFSLLTFPLDIINEKQNEWRQRLMVTPFTFTSYYISKVVKTMLQFAIAILVIFMVGHFYKGVAMSAVQWLESGIFLWLGASLLITFGILFSLLNDIQKTSALANIVTIGLAVLGGLWFPINTFPNWLQHVAHVLPSYHLRKLGVDIASNHHINLISFAIILLYALGSILAVYCISHFKRAE
;
A
#
# COMPACT_ATOMS: atom_id res chain seq x y z
N VAL A 1 -20.10 5.11 14.22
CA VAL A 1 -18.97 4.19 13.90
C VAL A 1 -18.93 3.85 12.40
N ILE A 2 -20.07 3.53 11.75
CA ILE A 2 -20.12 3.14 10.33
C ILE A 2 -19.71 4.28 9.39
N MET A 3 -20.08 5.52 9.67
CA MET A 3 -19.70 6.69 8.85
C MET A 3 -18.20 6.95 8.85
N ARG A 4 -17.53 6.84 10.00
CA ARG A 4 -16.08 7.06 10.13
C ARG A 4 -15.25 6.05 9.32
N LYS A 5 -15.72 4.79 9.23
CA LYS A 5 -15.06 3.75 8.39
C LYS A 5 -15.17 4.05 6.90
N LYS A 6 -16.30 4.62 6.44
CA LYS A 6 -16.48 5.02 5.03
C LYS A 6 -15.58 6.20 4.66
N THR A 7 -15.45 7.18 5.55
CA THR A 7 -14.60 8.37 5.32
C THR A 7 -13.13 7.99 5.16
N THR A 8 -12.58 7.12 6.01
CA THR A 8 -11.19 6.68 5.89
C THR A 8 -10.95 5.94 4.58
N LEU A 9 -11.88 5.07 4.18
CA LEU A 9 -11.83 4.34 2.90
C LEU A 9 -11.79 5.29 1.70
N ILE A 10 -12.69 6.27 1.70
CA ILE A 10 -12.78 7.27 0.63
C ILE A 10 -11.49 8.09 0.58
N LEU A 11 -10.99 8.57 1.71
CA LEU A 11 -9.77 9.37 1.77
C LEU A 11 -8.53 8.60 1.30
N SER A 12 -8.40 7.31 1.61
CA SER A 12 -7.28 6.48 1.16
C SER A 12 -7.22 6.27 -0.35
N ILE A 13 -8.33 6.49 -1.07
CA ILE A 13 -8.40 6.44 -2.54
C ILE A 13 -8.43 7.85 -3.13
N LEU A 14 -9.24 8.75 -2.55
CA LEU A 14 -9.46 10.08 -3.08
C LEU A 14 -8.19 10.95 -3.04
N PHE A 15 -7.42 10.86 -1.94
CA PHE A 15 -6.19 11.62 -1.79
C PHE A 15 -5.15 11.27 -2.89
N PRO A 16 -4.79 9.99 -3.14
CA PRO A 16 -3.92 9.63 -4.26
C PRO A 16 -4.46 10.05 -5.62
N VAL A 17 -5.77 9.96 -5.84
CA VAL A 17 -6.41 10.39 -7.11
C VAL A 17 -6.28 11.90 -7.30
N ILE A 18 -6.58 12.68 -6.26
CA ILE A 18 -6.43 14.15 -6.32
C ILE A 18 -4.96 14.52 -6.58
N PHE A 19 -4.02 13.90 -5.88
CA PHE A 19 -2.59 14.14 -6.08
C PHE A 19 -2.16 13.75 -7.50
N TYR A 20 -2.65 12.62 -8.03
CA TYR A 20 -2.40 12.22 -9.40
C TYR A 20 -2.86 13.29 -10.40
N ILE A 21 -4.10 13.76 -10.26
CA ILE A 21 -4.68 14.78 -11.14
C ILE A 21 -3.91 16.10 -11.01
N LEU A 22 -3.64 16.55 -9.78
CA LEU A 22 -2.94 17.82 -9.54
C LEU A 22 -1.52 17.81 -10.13
N PHE A 23 -0.70 16.86 -9.76
CA PHE A 23 0.70 16.83 -10.21
C PHE A 23 0.83 16.64 -11.71
N THR A 24 -0.03 15.80 -12.31
CA THR A 24 -0.01 15.61 -13.77
C THR A 24 -0.63 16.77 -14.55
N SER A 25 -1.29 17.72 -13.88
CA SER A 25 -1.88 18.91 -14.52
C SER A 25 -1.07 20.18 -14.28
N ILE A 26 -0.35 20.28 -13.14
CA ILE A 26 0.43 21.47 -12.76
C ILE A 26 1.84 21.42 -13.37
N LEU A 27 2.43 20.22 -13.47
CA LEU A 27 3.79 20.09 -13.99
C LEU A 27 3.79 20.29 -15.52
N GLU A 28 4.40 21.38 -15.95
CA GLU A 28 4.68 21.65 -17.36
C GLU A 28 5.89 20.83 -17.79
N LEU A 29 5.65 19.69 -18.43
CA LEU A 29 6.66 18.79 -18.94
C LEU A 29 6.68 18.85 -20.48
N PRO A 30 7.83 18.58 -21.13
CA PRO A 30 7.91 18.37 -22.56
C PRO A 30 6.95 17.26 -23.03
N GLU A 31 6.37 17.41 -24.22
CA GLU A 31 5.32 16.51 -24.73
C GLU A 31 5.80 15.04 -24.85
N ASP A 32 7.08 14.83 -25.16
CA ASP A 32 7.72 13.53 -25.27
C ASP A 32 7.87 12.82 -23.91
N VAL A 33 7.97 13.58 -22.80
CA VAL A 33 8.15 13.04 -21.43
C VAL A 33 6.81 12.77 -20.73
N LYS A 34 5.75 13.52 -21.08
CA LYS A 34 4.42 13.44 -20.44
C LYS A 34 3.86 12.03 -20.35
N PRO A 35 3.80 11.22 -21.44
CA PRO A 35 3.17 9.90 -21.37
C PRO A 35 3.87 8.95 -20.41
N LYS A 36 5.21 9.00 -20.36
CA LYS A 36 6.00 8.21 -19.42
C LYS A 36 5.75 8.66 -17.99
N PHE A 37 5.79 9.96 -17.74
CA PHE A 37 5.55 10.53 -16.41
C PHE A 37 4.13 10.19 -15.90
N TYR A 38 3.09 10.34 -16.72
CA TYR A 38 1.72 10.02 -16.33
C TYR A 38 1.55 8.56 -15.93
N LYS A 39 2.18 7.66 -16.69
CA LYS A 39 2.17 6.23 -16.38
C LYS A 39 2.91 5.94 -15.07
N GLU A 40 4.14 6.40 -14.92
CA GLU A 40 4.92 6.15 -13.69
C GLU A 40 4.29 6.77 -12.45
N TYR A 41 3.72 7.98 -12.57
CA TYR A 41 3.07 8.65 -11.45
C TYR A 41 1.75 7.98 -11.06
N MET A 42 1.01 7.41 -12.02
CA MET A 42 -0.16 6.56 -11.75
C MET A 42 0.22 5.37 -10.86
N TYR A 43 1.32 4.66 -11.16
CA TYR A 43 1.81 3.58 -10.31
C TYR A 43 2.25 4.06 -8.94
N SER A 44 2.90 5.22 -8.85
CA SER A 44 3.29 5.83 -7.57
C SER A 44 2.09 6.09 -6.67
N MET A 45 1.04 6.70 -7.21
CA MET A 45 -0.18 7.01 -6.45
C MET A 45 -0.98 5.74 -6.11
N THR A 46 -0.97 4.74 -6.99
CA THR A 46 -1.54 3.42 -6.69
C THR A 46 -0.84 2.79 -5.49
N VAL A 47 0.49 2.70 -5.52
CA VAL A 47 1.28 2.13 -4.41
C VAL A 47 1.07 2.90 -3.11
N TYR A 48 1.01 4.24 -3.15
CA TYR A 48 0.70 5.04 -1.97
C TYR A 48 -0.66 4.69 -1.36
N SER A 49 -1.69 4.51 -2.19
CA SER A 49 -3.01 4.07 -1.73
C SER A 49 -2.95 2.68 -1.08
N LEU A 50 -2.25 1.73 -1.69
CA LEU A 50 -2.09 0.36 -1.16
C LEU A 50 -1.35 0.36 0.18
N LEU A 51 -0.28 1.17 0.33
CA LEU A 51 0.43 1.36 1.60
C LEU A 51 -0.48 1.97 2.67
N SER A 52 -1.28 2.98 2.32
CA SER A 52 -2.23 3.60 3.24
C SER A 52 -3.25 2.58 3.77
N PHE A 53 -3.73 1.67 2.94
CA PHE A 53 -4.60 0.59 3.40
C PHE A 53 -3.87 -0.43 4.28
N SER A 54 -2.65 -0.83 3.91
CA SER A 54 -1.87 -1.83 4.65
C SER A 54 -1.42 -1.33 6.01
N LEU A 55 -0.87 -0.10 6.07
CA LEU A 55 -0.15 0.41 7.23
C LEU A 55 -1.04 1.23 8.16
N LEU A 56 -2.07 1.89 7.63
CA LEU A 56 -2.94 2.78 8.41
C LEU A 56 -4.33 2.16 8.62
N THR A 57 -5.06 1.87 7.54
CA THR A 57 -6.46 1.43 7.65
C THR A 57 -6.59 0.07 8.32
N PHE A 58 -5.79 -0.92 7.90
CA PHE A 58 -5.84 -2.29 8.40
C PHE A 58 -5.56 -2.39 9.92
N PRO A 59 -4.44 -1.87 10.47
CA PRO A 59 -4.18 -1.98 11.91
C PRO A 59 -5.19 -1.19 12.74
N LEU A 60 -5.62 -0.01 12.29
CA LEU A 60 -6.60 0.79 13.01
C LEU A 60 -7.98 0.10 13.05
N ASP A 61 -8.38 -0.60 11.99
CA ASP A 61 -9.61 -1.40 11.99
C ASP A 61 -9.56 -2.51 13.06
N ILE A 62 -8.42 -3.21 13.18
CA ILE A 62 -8.23 -4.28 14.16
C ILE A 62 -8.29 -3.73 15.59
N ILE A 63 -7.58 -2.62 15.87
CA ILE A 63 -7.52 -2.03 17.20
C ILE A 63 -8.89 -1.47 17.60
N ASN A 64 -9.58 -0.75 16.70
CA ASN A 64 -10.90 -0.24 16.94
C ASN A 64 -11.92 -1.34 17.28
N GLU A 65 -11.87 -2.47 16.59
CA GLU A 65 -12.79 -3.59 16.85
C GLU A 65 -12.45 -4.31 18.16
N LYS A 66 -11.17 -4.34 18.54
CA LYS A 66 -10.74 -4.86 19.83
C LYS A 66 -11.26 -3.97 20.97
N GLN A 67 -11.13 -2.65 20.85
CA GLN A 67 -11.56 -1.69 21.87
C GLN A 67 -13.09 -1.59 22.02
N ASN A 68 -13.84 -1.79 20.94
CA ASN A 68 -15.30 -1.75 20.94
C ASN A 68 -15.94 -3.10 21.32
N GLU A 69 -15.20 -4.03 21.90
CA GLU A 69 -15.65 -5.37 22.31
C GLU A 69 -16.28 -6.21 21.18
N TRP A 70 -16.28 -5.71 19.95
CA TRP A 70 -16.83 -6.45 18.80
C TRP A 70 -16.16 -7.81 18.63
N ARG A 71 -14.84 -7.84 18.83
CA ARG A 71 -14.05 -9.07 18.79
C ARG A 71 -14.48 -10.06 19.89
N GLN A 72 -14.79 -9.58 21.10
CA GLN A 72 -15.25 -10.44 22.21
C GLN A 72 -16.61 -11.04 21.88
N ARG A 73 -17.53 -10.27 21.30
CA ARG A 73 -18.85 -10.76 20.85
C ARG A 73 -18.73 -11.81 19.74
N LEU A 74 -17.74 -11.72 18.85
CA LEU A 74 -17.48 -12.74 17.84
C LEU A 74 -16.95 -14.04 18.45
N MET A 75 -16.21 -13.97 19.55
CA MET A 75 -15.61 -15.14 20.21
C MET A 75 -16.62 -16.04 20.95
N VAL A 76 -17.83 -15.57 21.23
CA VAL A 76 -18.93 -16.40 21.76
C VAL A 76 -19.66 -17.17 20.64
N THR A 77 -19.29 -16.93 19.38
CA THR A 77 -19.74 -17.71 18.22
C THR A 77 -18.66 -18.75 17.86
N PRO A 78 -18.93 -19.79 17.04
CA PRO A 78 -17.92 -20.75 16.59
C PRO A 78 -16.87 -20.15 15.63
N PHE A 79 -16.65 -18.83 15.68
CA PHE A 79 -15.73 -18.09 14.81
C PHE A 79 -14.33 -18.09 15.43
N THR A 80 -13.34 -18.64 14.71
CA THR A 80 -11.97 -18.75 15.20
C THR A 80 -11.15 -17.47 15.00
N PHE A 81 -10.10 -17.28 15.79
CA PHE A 81 -9.15 -16.16 15.61
C PHE A 81 -8.57 -16.13 14.19
N THR A 82 -8.24 -17.27 13.64
CA THR A 82 -7.69 -17.39 12.28
C THR A 82 -8.69 -16.89 11.25
N SER A 83 -9.95 -17.31 11.34
CA SER A 83 -11.03 -16.85 10.44
C SER A 83 -11.25 -15.35 10.52
N TYR A 84 -11.09 -14.76 11.71
CA TYR A 84 -11.16 -13.30 11.89
C TYR A 84 -10.05 -12.58 11.11
N TYR A 85 -8.79 -12.98 11.27
CA TYR A 85 -7.68 -12.33 10.56
C TYR A 85 -7.75 -12.56 9.05
N ILE A 86 -8.12 -13.76 8.60
CA ILE A 86 -8.32 -14.05 7.17
C ILE A 86 -9.38 -13.13 6.57
N SER A 87 -10.53 -12.95 7.24
CA SER A 87 -11.57 -12.04 6.74
C SER A 87 -11.12 -10.59 6.68
N LYS A 88 -10.23 -10.15 7.58
CA LYS A 88 -9.62 -8.80 7.52
C LYS A 88 -8.65 -8.65 6.34
N VAL A 89 -7.82 -9.66 6.12
CA VAL A 89 -6.91 -9.68 4.96
C VAL A 89 -7.72 -9.65 3.66
N VAL A 90 -8.70 -10.53 3.51
CA VAL A 90 -9.57 -10.57 2.32
C VAL A 90 -10.29 -9.23 2.09
N LYS A 91 -10.84 -8.62 3.15
CA LYS A 91 -11.43 -7.28 3.06
C LYS A 91 -10.42 -6.26 2.52
N THR A 92 -9.21 -6.26 3.04
CA THR A 92 -8.17 -5.30 2.61
C THR A 92 -7.71 -5.58 1.17
N MET A 93 -7.60 -6.84 0.77
CA MET A 93 -7.31 -7.20 -0.61
C MET A 93 -8.40 -6.73 -1.59
N LEU A 94 -9.68 -6.77 -1.18
CA LEU A 94 -10.78 -6.18 -1.97
C LEU A 94 -10.65 -4.64 -2.06
N GLN A 95 -10.24 -3.98 -0.99
CA GLN A 95 -9.96 -2.54 -1.00
C GLN A 95 -8.79 -2.20 -1.95
N PHE A 96 -7.75 -3.02 -1.99
CA PHE A 96 -6.67 -2.88 -2.96
C PHE A 96 -7.16 -2.97 -4.40
N ALA A 97 -7.98 -3.97 -4.72
CA ALA A 97 -8.53 -4.13 -6.05
C ALA A 97 -9.34 -2.90 -6.48
N ILE A 98 -10.17 -2.37 -5.59
CA ILE A 98 -10.96 -1.15 -5.84
C ILE A 98 -10.02 0.05 -6.07
N ALA A 99 -8.99 0.23 -5.24
CA ALA A 99 -8.05 1.34 -5.37
C ALA A 99 -7.27 1.28 -6.70
N ILE A 100 -6.76 0.11 -7.07
CA ILE A 100 -6.07 -0.11 -8.34
C ILE A 100 -7.01 0.23 -9.51
N LEU A 101 -8.22 -0.30 -9.51
CA LEU A 101 -9.19 -0.05 -10.58
C LEU A 101 -9.53 1.43 -10.70
N VAL A 102 -9.79 2.13 -9.60
CA VAL A 102 -10.15 3.56 -9.61
C VAL A 102 -8.99 4.40 -10.17
N ILE A 103 -7.76 4.20 -9.65
CA ILE A 103 -6.60 4.99 -10.08
C ILE A 103 -6.24 4.68 -11.54
N PHE A 104 -6.31 3.41 -11.95
CA PHE A 104 -6.07 3.00 -13.34
C PHE A 104 -7.11 3.59 -14.30
N MET A 105 -8.39 3.60 -13.91
CA MET A 105 -9.45 4.26 -14.69
C MET A 105 -9.19 5.76 -14.87
N VAL A 106 -8.79 6.45 -13.79
CA VAL A 106 -8.44 7.88 -13.88
C VAL A 106 -7.22 8.08 -14.79
N GLY A 107 -6.20 7.23 -14.68
CA GLY A 107 -5.02 7.27 -15.55
C GLY A 107 -5.38 7.09 -17.03
N HIS A 108 -6.23 6.12 -17.33
CA HIS A 108 -6.66 5.83 -18.70
C HIS A 108 -7.56 6.92 -19.27
N PHE A 109 -8.69 7.22 -18.60
CA PHE A 109 -9.72 8.11 -19.15
C PHE A 109 -9.39 9.60 -19.04
N TYR A 110 -8.67 10.02 -17.99
CA TYR A 110 -8.38 11.44 -17.77
C TYR A 110 -7.02 11.87 -18.33
N LYS A 111 -6.00 11.01 -18.25
CA LYS A 111 -4.63 11.34 -18.71
C LYS A 111 -4.19 10.58 -19.97
N GLY A 112 -5.05 9.75 -20.53
CA GLY A 112 -4.78 9.05 -21.77
C GLY A 112 -3.63 8.04 -21.67
N VAL A 113 -3.38 7.47 -20.48
CA VAL A 113 -2.33 6.44 -20.32
C VAL A 113 -2.69 5.25 -21.19
N ALA A 114 -1.87 5.02 -22.22
CA ALA A 114 -2.05 3.94 -23.17
C ALA A 114 -1.20 2.73 -22.77
N MET A 115 -1.87 1.59 -22.58
CA MET A 115 -1.27 0.27 -22.32
C MET A 115 -2.17 -0.80 -22.93
N SER A 116 -1.60 -1.97 -23.26
CA SER A 116 -2.40 -3.12 -23.69
C SER A 116 -3.25 -3.67 -22.56
N ALA A 117 -4.35 -4.36 -22.86
CA ALA A 117 -5.19 -4.99 -21.85
C ALA A 117 -4.41 -5.96 -20.95
N VAL A 118 -3.41 -6.64 -21.52
CA VAL A 118 -2.52 -7.56 -20.79
C VAL A 118 -1.66 -6.78 -19.78
N GLN A 119 -1.07 -5.64 -20.18
CA GLN A 119 -0.27 -4.80 -19.28
C GLN A 119 -1.09 -4.27 -18.10
N TRP A 120 -2.32 -3.81 -18.36
CA TRP A 120 -3.24 -3.37 -17.30
C TRP A 120 -3.51 -4.49 -16.30
N LEU A 121 -3.84 -5.69 -16.80
CA LEU A 121 -4.19 -6.83 -15.96
C LEU A 121 -2.98 -7.34 -15.16
N GLU A 122 -1.86 -7.61 -15.85
CA GLU A 122 -0.65 -8.15 -15.21
C GLU A 122 -0.11 -7.20 -14.15
N SER A 123 0.09 -5.91 -14.50
CA SER A 123 0.60 -4.94 -13.54
C SER A 123 -0.34 -4.76 -12.34
N GLY A 124 -1.66 -4.78 -12.57
CA GLY A 124 -2.65 -4.72 -11.49
C GLY A 124 -2.58 -5.93 -10.56
N ILE A 125 -2.50 -7.15 -11.10
CA ILE A 125 -2.39 -8.38 -10.32
C ILE A 125 -1.10 -8.40 -9.50
N PHE A 126 0.04 -8.06 -10.09
CA PHE A 126 1.32 -8.07 -9.37
C PHE A 126 1.39 -6.98 -8.30
N LEU A 127 0.82 -5.81 -8.54
CA LEU A 127 0.67 -4.79 -7.48
C LEU A 127 -0.22 -5.30 -6.34
N TRP A 128 -1.34 -5.94 -6.68
CA TRP A 128 -2.27 -6.51 -5.70
C TRP A 128 -1.62 -7.59 -4.84
N LEU A 129 -0.88 -8.52 -5.46
CA LEU A 129 -0.14 -9.57 -4.77
C LEU A 129 1.00 -8.97 -3.91
N GLY A 130 1.82 -8.09 -4.48
CA GLY A 130 2.92 -7.46 -3.76
C GLY A 130 2.45 -6.62 -2.57
N ALA A 131 1.36 -5.88 -2.73
CA ALA A 131 0.76 -5.12 -1.63
C ALA A 131 0.17 -6.01 -0.54
N SER A 132 -0.37 -7.19 -0.90
CA SER A 132 -0.91 -8.14 0.09
C SER A 132 0.17 -8.64 1.05
N LEU A 133 1.42 -8.77 0.59
CA LEU A 133 2.56 -9.11 1.45
C LEU A 133 2.84 -8.00 2.48
N LEU A 134 2.60 -6.74 2.15
CA LEU A 134 2.83 -5.61 3.04
C LEU A 134 1.74 -5.45 4.13
N ILE A 135 0.62 -6.20 4.06
CA ILE A 135 -0.37 -6.25 5.15
C ILE A 135 0.27 -6.76 6.45
N THR A 136 1.34 -7.55 6.36
CA THR A 136 2.09 -8.05 7.52
C THR A 136 2.64 -6.93 8.41
N PHE A 137 3.02 -5.78 7.85
CA PHE A 137 3.36 -4.59 8.62
C PHE A 137 2.15 -4.04 9.38
N GLY A 138 0.96 -4.08 8.79
CA GLY A 138 -0.26 -3.69 9.47
C GLY A 138 -0.57 -4.59 10.66
N ILE A 139 -0.30 -5.90 10.55
CA ILE A 139 -0.39 -6.84 11.68
C ILE A 139 0.58 -6.42 12.78
N LEU A 140 1.84 -6.12 12.43
CA LEU A 140 2.87 -5.67 13.37
C LEU A 140 2.42 -4.39 14.12
N PHE A 141 1.90 -3.40 13.40
CA PHE A 141 1.42 -2.14 14.00
C PHE A 141 0.20 -2.36 14.91
N SER A 142 -0.66 -3.33 14.59
CA SER A 142 -1.83 -3.65 15.43
C SER A 142 -1.46 -4.18 16.83
N LEU A 143 -0.20 -4.63 17.04
CA LEU A 143 0.30 -5.08 18.34
C LEU A 143 0.50 -3.95 19.36
N LEU A 144 0.52 -2.69 18.92
CA LEU A 144 0.60 -1.51 19.81
C LEU A 144 -0.66 -1.34 20.65
N ASN A 145 -1.82 -1.87 20.20
CA ASN A 145 -3.10 -1.85 20.89
C ASN A 145 -3.62 -0.44 21.28
N ASP A 146 -3.04 0.62 20.72
CA ASP A 146 -3.37 2.02 20.96
C ASP A 146 -3.63 2.72 19.65
N ILE A 147 -4.80 3.33 19.49
CA ILE A 147 -5.22 3.97 18.24
C ILE A 147 -4.33 5.16 17.91
N GLN A 148 -3.99 6.01 18.90
CA GLN A 148 -3.24 7.24 18.67
C GLN A 148 -1.79 6.91 18.30
N LYS A 149 -1.14 6.03 19.06
CA LYS A 149 0.24 5.59 18.79
C LYS A 149 0.34 4.90 17.44
N THR A 150 -0.59 3.99 17.14
CA THR A 150 -0.61 3.29 15.85
C THR A 150 -0.85 4.25 14.70
N SER A 151 -1.79 5.19 14.82
CA SER A 151 -2.05 6.19 13.80
C SER A 151 -0.84 7.09 13.54
N ALA A 152 -0.19 7.57 14.60
CA ALA A 152 1.00 8.40 14.49
C ALA A 152 2.15 7.65 13.81
N LEU A 153 2.47 6.44 14.28
CA LEU A 153 3.52 5.60 13.69
C LEU A 153 3.21 5.24 12.23
N ALA A 154 1.99 4.80 11.95
CA ALA A 154 1.56 4.42 10.61
C ALA A 154 1.65 5.59 9.62
N ASN A 155 1.25 6.80 10.03
CA ASN A 155 1.38 8.01 9.21
C ASN A 155 2.85 8.34 8.92
N ILE A 156 3.69 8.36 9.96
CA ILE A 156 5.13 8.65 9.80
C ILE A 156 5.77 7.65 8.84
N VAL A 157 5.51 6.35 9.03
CA VAL A 157 6.08 5.30 8.17
C VAL A 157 5.51 5.36 6.76
N THR A 158 4.21 5.58 6.58
CA THR A 158 3.59 5.68 5.25
C THR A 158 4.11 6.88 4.47
N ILE A 159 4.21 8.05 5.10
CA ILE A 159 4.77 9.26 4.49
C ILE A 159 6.27 9.06 4.21
N GLY A 160 7.01 8.51 5.17
CA GLY A 160 8.43 8.19 4.99
C GLY A 160 8.67 7.26 3.80
N LEU A 161 7.90 6.17 3.68
CA LEU A 161 7.96 5.27 2.53
C LEU A 161 7.53 5.94 1.22
N ALA A 162 6.61 6.89 1.25
CA ALA A 162 6.18 7.62 0.07
C ALA A 162 7.24 8.60 -0.43
N VAL A 163 7.83 9.39 0.48
CA VAL A 163 8.86 10.38 0.13
C VAL A 163 10.16 9.69 -0.23
N LEU A 164 10.69 8.85 0.67
CA LEU A 164 12.00 8.20 0.48
C LEU A 164 11.97 7.13 -0.61
N GLY A 165 10.86 6.43 -0.79
CA GLY A 165 10.68 5.43 -1.86
C GLY A 165 10.35 6.00 -3.22
N GLY A 166 10.35 7.33 -3.37
CA GLY A 166 10.18 7.98 -4.67
C GLY A 166 8.75 7.90 -5.24
N LEU A 167 7.74 7.83 -4.37
CA LEU A 167 6.35 7.83 -4.82
C LEU A 167 5.85 9.25 -5.12
N TRP A 168 6.30 10.24 -4.34
CA TRP A 168 5.91 11.64 -4.52
C TRP A 168 6.86 12.40 -5.43
N PHE A 169 8.16 12.11 -5.34
CA PHE A 169 9.20 12.77 -6.12
C PHE A 169 10.01 11.73 -6.89
N PRO A 170 10.42 12.02 -8.14
CA PRO A 170 11.27 11.12 -8.91
C PRO A 170 12.63 10.91 -8.24
N ILE A 171 13.06 9.65 -8.11
CA ILE A 171 14.30 9.29 -7.39
C ILE A 171 15.55 9.90 -8.02
N ASN A 172 15.54 10.12 -9.33
CA ASN A 172 16.64 10.75 -10.05
C ASN A 172 16.91 12.21 -9.64
N THR A 173 15.96 12.85 -8.93
CA THR A 173 16.16 14.19 -8.36
C THR A 173 16.83 14.16 -6.98
N PHE A 174 16.98 12.97 -6.40
CA PHE A 174 17.57 12.80 -5.07
C PHE A 174 19.10 12.84 -5.10
N PRO A 175 19.76 13.30 -4.01
CA PRO A 175 21.19 13.08 -3.82
C PRO A 175 21.54 11.58 -3.83
N ASN A 176 22.75 11.23 -4.26
CA ASN A 176 23.18 9.83 -4.43
C ASN A 176 22.94 8.96 -3.19
N TRP A 177 23.25 9.46 -2.00
CA TRP A 177 23.03 8.72 -0.76
C TRP A 177 21.54 8.38 -0.53
N LEU A 178 20.64 9.29 -0.89
CA LEU A 178 19.20 9.09 -0.72
C LEU A 178 18.64 8.13 -1.77
N GLN A 179 19.21 8.13 -2.98
CA GLN A 179 18.86 7.13 -3.99
C GLN A 179 19.19 5.71 -3.52
N HIS A 180 20.33 5.50 -2.84
CA HIS A 180 20.67 4.19 -2.25
C HIS A 180 19.64 3.77 -1.19
N VAL A 181 19.20 4.70 -0.33
CA VAL A 181 18.13 4.43 0.65
C VAL A 181 16.83 4.05 -0.07
N ALA A 182 16.44 4.80 -1.11
CA ALA A 182 15.23 4.52 -1.87
C ALA A 182 15.23 3.10 -2.45
N HIS A 183 16.36 2.66 -3.02
CA HIS A 183 16.50 1.35 -3.64
C HIS A 183 16.41 0.16 -2.67
N VAL A 184 16.42 0.39 -1.36
CA VAL A 184 16.21 -0.67 -0.37
C VAL A 184 14.73 -0.76 0.02
N LEU A 185 13.96 0.32 -0.09
CA LEU A 185 12.62 0.42 0.46
C LEU A 185 11.58 -0.44 -0.28
N PRO A 186 10.62 -1.06 0.43
CA PRO A 186 9.59 -1.90 -0.18
C PRO A 186 8.63 -1.12 -1.08
N SER A 187 8.40 0.17 -0.79
CA SER A 187 7.58 1.06 -1.62
C SER A 187 8.15 1.28 -3.01
N TYR A 188 9.47 1.47 -3.10
CA TYR A 188 10.20 1.55 -4.37
C TYR A 188 10.03 0.27 -5.19
N HIS A 189 10.27 -0.88 -4.58
CA HIS A 189 10.19 -2.17 -5.27
C HIS A 189 8.77 -2.50 -5.72
N LEU A 190 7.75 -2.17 -4.92
CA LEU A 190 6.36 -2.36 -5.31
C LEU A 190 5.98 -1.49 -6.52
N ARG A 191 6.40 -0.20 -6.52
CA ARG A 191 6.22 0.68 -7.67
C ARG A 191 6.97 0.15 -8.91
N LYS A 192 8.24 -0.20 -8.73
CA LYS A 192 9.10 -0.71 -9.82
C LYS A 192 8.51 -1.97 -10.45
N LEU A 193 7.99 -2.89 -9.65
CA LEU A 193 7.32 -4.10 -10.13
C LEU A 193 6.18 -3.76 -11.10
N GLY A 194 5.30 -2.83 -10.74
CA GLY A 194 4.21 -2.40 -11.62
C GLY A 194 4.69 -1.70 -12.88
N VAL A 195 5.66 -0.79 -12.77
CA VAL A 195 6.21 -0.03 -13.90
C VAL A 195 6.98 -0.92 -14.88
N ASP A 196 7.79 -1.86 -14.38
CA ASP A 196 8.58 -2.77 -15.24
C ASP A 196 7.66 -3.69 -16.06
N ILE A 197 6.61 -4.24 -15.46
CA ILE A 197 5.60 -5.06 -16.14
C ILE A 197 4.87 -4.23 -17.21
N ALA A 198 4.44 -3.02 -16.86
CA ALA A 198 3.71 -2.13 -17.76
C ALA A 198 4.54 -1.61 -18.93
N SER A 199 5.87 -1.55 -18.78
CA SER A 199 6.74 -1.01 -19.82
C SER A 199 7.37 -2.10 -20.69
N ASN A 200 7.81 -3.20 -20.10
CA ASN A 200 8.66 -4.20 -20.75
C ASN A 200 8.08 -5.61 -20.72
N HIS A 201 6.89 -5.85 -20.18
CA HIS A 201 6.35 -7.19 -19.87
C HIS A 201 7.33 -8.06 -19.06
N HIS A 202 8.20 -7.43 -18.27
CA HIS A 202 9.23 -8.14 -17.51
C HIS A 202 8.91 -8.10 -16.01
N ILE A 203 8.75 -9.29 -15.42
CA ILE A 203 8.56 -9.43 -13.97
C ILE A 203 9.93 -9.26 -13.30
N ASN A 204 10.07 -8.21 -12.52
CA ASN A 204 11.28 -7.97 -11.75
C ASN A 204 11.30 -8.86 -10.50
N LEU A 205 11.87 -10.08 -10.64
CA LEU A 205 11.96 -11.06 -9.55
C LEU A 205 12.71 -10.53 -8.33
N ILE A 206 13.71 -9.67 -8.52
CA ILE A 206 14.47 -9.06 -7.42
C ILE A 206 13.54 -8.16 -6.59
N SER A 207 12.74 -7.32 -7.25
CA SER A 207 11.78 -6.47 -6.56
C SER A 207 10.73 -7.28 -5.78
N PHE A 208 10.25 -8.37 -6.37
CA PHE A 208 9.30 -9.26 -5.70
C PHE A 208 9.95 -9.96 -4.49
N ALA A 209 11.18 -10.46 -4.64
CA ALA A 209 11.93 -11.08 -3.56
C ALA A 209 12.19 -10.14 -2.39
N ILE A 210 12.51 -8.86 -2.65
CA ILE A 210 12.72 -7.86 -1.60
C ILE A 210 11.40 -7.60 -0.85
N ILE A 211 10.27 -7.45 -1.53
CA ILE A 211 8.97 -7.30 -0.87
C ILE A 211 8.66 -8.52 0.00
N LEU A 212 8.95 -9.72 -0.48
CA LEU A 212 8.77 -10.96 0.27
C LEU A 212 9.66 -11.01 1.52
N LEU A 213 10.93 -10.58 1.43
CA LEU A 213 11.84 -10.51 2.57
C LEU A 213 11.31 -9.55 3.65
N TYR A 214 10.79 -8.40 3.26
CA TYR A 214 10.13 -7.48 4.19
C TYR A 214 8.91 -8.10 4.87
N ALA A 215 8.09 -8.83 4.11
CA ALA A 215 6.94 -9.54 4.67
C ALA A 215 7.36 -10.61 5.68
N LEU A 216 8.36 -11.43 5.35
CA LEU A 216 8.91 -12.44 6.25
C LEU A 216 9.52 -11.82 7.51
N GLY A 217 10.29 -10.75 7.38
CA GLY A 217 10.86 -10.00 8.50
C GLY A 217 9.78 -9.45 9.44
N SER A 218 8.69 -8.91 8.89
CA SER A 218 7.58 -8.42 9.71
C SER A 218 6.80 -9.55 10.40
N ILE A 219 6.64 -10.71 9.76
CA ILE A 219 6.04 -11.91 10.37
C ILE A 219 6.90 -12.41 11.54
N LEU A 220 8.22 -12.49 11.35
CA LEU A 220 9.16 -12.86 12.40
C LEU A 220 9.08 -11.89 13.59
N ALA A 221 9.03 -10.59 13.31
CA ALA A 221 8.86 -9.57 14.36
C ALA A 221 7.54 -9.75 15.14
N VAL A 222 6.43 -10.02 14.44
CA VAL A 222 5.13 -10.33 15.07
C VAL A 222 5.25 -11.56 15.96
N TYR A 223 5.89 -12.62 15.48
CA TYR A 223 6.08 -13.86 16.24
C TYR A 223 6.91 -13.61 17.51
N CYS A 224 8.06 -12.95 17.40
CA CYS A 224 8.92 -12.63 18.55
C CYS A 224 8.18 -11.79 19.60
N ILE A 225 7.52 -10.68 19.17
CA ILE A 225 6.80 -9.79 20.10
C ILE A 225 5.64 -10.52 20.79
N SER A 226 4.91 -11.36 20.06
CA SER A 226 3.79 -12.10 20.64
C SER A 226 4.24 -13.20 21.60
N HIS A 227 5.41 -13.81 21.36
CA HIS A 227 5.99 -14.81 22.25
C HIS A 227 6.45 -14.17 23.56
N PHE A 228 7.16 -13.04 23.50
CA PHE A 228 7.60 -12.32 24.71
C PHE A 228 6.43 -11.85 25.58
N LYS A 229 5.35 -11.33 24.97
CA LYS A 229 4.13 -10.90 25.70
C LYS A 229 3.32 -12.03 26.32
N ARG A 230 3.59 -13.29 26.01
CA ARG A 230 2.97 -14.45 26.66
C ARG A 230 3.80 -14.99 27.83
N ALA A 231 5.06 -14.61 27.88
CA ALA A 231 6.00 -15.05 28.93
C ALA A 231 6.00 -14.11 30.16
N GLU A 232 5.41 -12.93 30.04
CA GLU A 232 5.08 -12.01 31.14
C GLU A 232 3.64 -12.25 31.63
#